data_3b444325f97465520d037101b416a72d
#
_entry.id   3b444325f97465520d037101b416a72d
#
_cell.length_a   1.000
_cell.length_b   1.000
_cell.length_c   1.000
_cell.angle_alpha   90.00
_cell.angle_beta   90.00
_cell.angle_gamma   90.00
#
_symmetry.space_group_name_H-M   'P 1'
#
loop_
_entity.id
_entity.type
_entity.pdbx_description
1 polymer ?
#
loop_
_entity_poly.entity_id
_entity_poly.type
_entity_poly.pdbx_seq_one_letter_code
_entity_poly.pdbx_strand_id
1 'polypeptide(L)'
;GTDWKGSPLVRDDTLIMGGGNSNLHVIKLNRSIDEMGKVRVAPELVAALPTWDDELDRNLGDRETGIDASVALDGQTAWVVNGGGLLTGWDLSPLDRGGQARKVLRFWAGDAVDTAVTLDETGAIYLATSGRRNNARTAELGRVMKLDPGNPENPLVWSTAGSPLGDSGVAGAPVVTAGLVVVVGNEGKLVAFDRDSGRVQWARQVQAPARATPVMVDGAMVVGSCDGLLRAWDLGLDGPEERWSLNVGGCIESPVTAWAGRLFVPQRNGGLVVVGSADADAAAG
;
A
#
# COMPACT_ATOMS: atom_id res chain seq x y z
N GLY A 1 12.21 8.56 -15.01
CA GLY A 1 11.85 7.18 -15.30
C GLY A 1 10.59 7.12 -16.15
N THR A 2 10.44 6.06 -16.94
CA THR A 2 9.24 5.82 -17.75
C THR A 2 8.44 4.60 -17.27
N ASP A 3 8.86 4.01 -16.15
CA ASP A 3 8.23 2.82 -15.59
C ASP A 3 6.96 3.18 -14.84
N TRP A 4 5.95 2.35 -15.01
CA TRP A 4 4.65 2.46 -14.34
C TRP A 4 4.42 1.15 -13.59
N LYS A 5 4.68 1.13 -12.27
CA LYS A 5 4.67 -0.09 -11.46
C LYS A 5 3.46 -0.21 -10.55
N GLY A 6 2.94 0.93 -10.05
CA GLY A 6 1.76 0.94 -9.20
C GLY A 6 0.50 0.48 -9.93
N SER A 7 -0.44 -0.12 -9.22
CA SER A 7 -1.74 -0.47 -9.79
C SER A 7 -2.57 0.79 -10.04
N PRO A 8 -3.19 0.93 -11.22
CA PRO A 8 -4.10 2.01 -11.48
C PRO A 8 -5.37 1.86 -10.64
N LEU A 9 -5.89 2.98 -10.15
CA LEU A 9 -7.20 3.04 -9.51
C LEU A 9 -8.19 3.64 -10.51
N VAL A 10 -9.31 2.97 -10.72
CA VAL A 10 -10.39 3.49 -11.56
C VAL A 10 -11.60 3.74 -10.68
N ARG A 11 -12.08 4.99 -10.68
CA ARG A 11 -13.32 5.38 -10.03
C ARG A 11 -14.20 6.09 -11.05
N ASP A 12 -15.42 5.60 -11.24
CA ASP A 12 -16.32 6.05 -12.28
C ASP A 12 -15.62 6.05 -13.65
N ASP A 13 -15.49 7.17 -14.31
CA ASP A 13 -14.81 7.32 -15.60
C ASP A 13 -13.41 7.96 -15.48
N THR A 14 -12.83 7.93 -14.29
CA THR A 14 -11.53 8.53 -14.00
C THR A 14 -10.52 7.47 -13.57
N LEU A 15 -9.36 7.45 -14.22
CA LEU A 15 -8.19 6.64 -13.85
C LEU A 15 -7.19 7.54 -13.14
N ILE A 16 -6.69 7.06 -12.00
CA ILE A 16 -5.70 7.74 -11.17
C ILE A 16 -4.50 6.79 -11.02
N MET A 17 -3.29 7.26 -11.34
CA MET A 17 -2.12 6.41 -11.34
C MET A 17 -0.84 7.21 -11.08
N GLY A 18 0.05 6.66 -10.26
CA GLY A 18 1.40 7.16 -10.07
C GLY A 18 2.31 6.81 -11.25
N GLY A 19 3.16 7.74 -11.66
CA GLY A 19 4.12 7.53 -12.75
C GLY A 19 5.57 7.51 -12.27
N GLY A 20 6.44 6.80 -13.00
CA GLY A 20 7.88 6.83 -12.80
C GLY A 20 8.52 8.21 -13.04
N ASN A 21 7.74 9.16 -13.57
CA ASN A 21 8.10 10.57 -13.72
C ASN A 21 7.77 11.41 -12.49
N SER A 22 7.45 10.77 -11.36
CA SER A 22 7.15 11.40 -10.06
C SER A 22 5.90 12.30 -10.07
N ASN A 23 4.97 12.03 -10.98
CA ASN A 23 3.67 12.70 -11.02
C ASN A 23 2.54 11.71 -10.75
N LEU A 24 1.54 12.17 -10.01
CA LEU A 24 0.24 11.53 -9.95
C LEU A 24 -0.59 12.00 -11.14
N HIS A 25 -1.00 11.07 -11.99
CA HIS A 25 -1.79 11.33 -13.18
C HIS A 25 -3.27 11.09 -12.92
N VAL A 26 -4.10 12.06 -13.31
CA VAL A 26 -5.56 11.95 -13.30
C VAL A 26 -6.02 12.00 -14.75
N ILE A 27 -6.64 10.93 -15.21
CA ILE A 27 -6.99 10.71 -16.60
C ILE A 27 -8.48 10.42 -16.72
N LYS A 28 -9.21 11.20 -17.49
CA LYS A 28 -10.57 10.90 -17.90
C LYS A 28 -10.55 9.81 -18.94
N LEU A 29 -11.32 8.74 -18.78
CA LEU A 29 -11.34 7.63 -19.73
C LEU A 29 -12.22 7.93 -20.95
N ASN A 30 -13.24 8.80 -20.79
CA ASN A 30 -14.22 9.16 -21.81
C ASN A 30 -14.80 7.90 -22.47
N ARG A 31 -15.31 6.98 -21.63
CA ARG A 31 -15.86 5.70 -22.07
C ARG A 31 -17.17 5.90 -22.84
N SER A 32 -17.31 5.18 -23.92
CA SER A 32 -18.52 5.10 -24.71
C SER A 32 -18.77 3.66 -25.16
N ILE A 33 -19.98 3.37 -25.63
CA ILE A 33 -20.32 2.07 -26.21
C ILE A 33 -20.52 2.30 -27.71
N ASP A 34 -19.82 1.52 -28.54
CA ASP A 34 -19.96 1.58 -29.99
C ASP A 34 -21.22 0.83 -30.47
N GLU A 35 -21.51 0.93 -31.76
CA GLU A 35 -22.67 0.29 -32.39
C GLU A 35 -22.68 -1.25 -32.26
N MET A 36 -21.54 -1.86 -31.96
CA MET A 36 -21.39 -3.32 -31.74
C MET A 36 -21.49 -3.69 -30.26
N GLY A 37 -21.81 -2.73 -29.34
CA GLY A 37 -21.86 -2.96 -27.90
C GLY A 37 -20.50 -3.06 -27.20
N LYS A 38 -19.41 -2.70 -27.87
CA LYS A 38 -18.05 -2.72 -27.28
C LYS A 38 -17.72 -1.39 -26.61
N VAL A 39 -17.06 -1.49 -25.46
CA VAL A 39 -16.54 -0.31 -24.76
C VAL A 39 -15.36 0.28 -25.55
N ARG A 40 -15.48 1.58 -25.83
CA ARG A 40 -14.40 2.43 -26.36
C ARG A 40 -13.91 3.36 -25.28
N VAL A 41 -12.63 3.69 -25.30
CA VAL A 41 -12.00 4.67 -24.44
C VAL A 41 -11.29 5.73 -25.27
N ALA A 42 -11.43 7.01 -24.88
CA ALA A 42 -10.72 8.15 -25.47
C ALA A 42 -10.03 8.93 -24.34
N PRO A 43 -8.88 8.42 -23.82
CA PRO A 43 -8.28 8.98 -22.62
C PRO A 43 -7.83 10.43 -22.81
N GLU A 44 -8.11 11.24 -21.78
CA GLU A 44 -7.69 12.64 -21.71
C GLU A 44 -6.98 12.89 -20.38
N LEU A 45 -5.77 13.46 -20.43
CA LEU A 45 -5.04 13.85 -19.23
C LEU A 45 -5.69 15.09 -18.61
N VAL A 46 -6.31 14.94 -17.45
CA VAL A 46 -6.94 16.03 -16.71
C VAL A 46 -5.93 16.77 -15.86
N ALA A 47 -5.03 16.04 -15.17
CA ALA A 47 -4.00 16.63 -14.34
C ALA A 47 -2.77 15.72 -14.23
N ALA A 48 -1.59 16.35 -14.10
CA ALA A 48 -0.34 15.73 -13.69
C ALA A 48 0.17 16.48 -12.44
N LEU A 49 0.07 15.84 -11.29
CA LEU A 49 0.28 16.48 -9.99
C LEU A 49 1.65 16.06 -9.44
N PRO A 50 2.60 17.01 -9.19
CA PRO A 50 3.95 16.68 -8.76
C PRO A 50 3.94 16.13 -7.33
N THR A 51 4.59 14.98 -7.13
CA THR A 51 4.78 14.35 -5.83
C THR A 51 6.19 14.57 -5.28
N TRP A 52 6.90 15.53 -5.78
CA TRP A 52 8.23 15.92 -5.38
C TRP A 52 8.32 17.45 -5.22
N ASP A 53 9.39 17.92 -4.59
CA ASP A 53 9.72 19.33 -4.44
C ASP A 53 11.22 19.52 -4.21
N ASP A 54 11.69 20.78 -4.28
CA ASP A 54 13.10 21.14 -4.11
C ASP A 54 13.67 20.77 -2.73
N GLU A 55 12.83 20.69 -1.70
CA GLU A 55 13.25 20.27 -0.36
C GLU A 55 13.56 18.79 -0.33
N LEU A 56 12.70 17.96 -0.95
CA LEU A 56 12.95 16.53 -1.10
C LEU A 56 14.24 16.28 -1.88
N ASP A 57 14.43 16.95 -3.02
CA ASP A 57 15.61 16.79 -3.87
C ASP A 57 16.92 17.10 -3.11
N ARG A 58 16.90 18.18 -2.29
CA ARG A 58 18.07 18.51 -1.44
C ARG A 58 18.35 17.45 -0.38
N ASN A 59 17.30 16.86 0.20
CA ASN A 59 17.44 15.88 1.28
C ASN A 59 17.86 14.49 0.77
N LEU A 60 17.47 14.12 -0.46
CA LEU A 60 17.78 12.81 -1.03
C LEU A 60 19.20 12.75 -1.63
N GLY A 61 19.65 13.81 -2.27
CA GLY A 61 20.89 13.84 -3.02
C GLY A 61 20.87 13.02 -4.32
N ASP A 62 19.72 12.41 -4.64
CA ASP A 62 19.44 11.71 -5.90
C ASP A 62 18.03 12.09 -6.40
N ARG A 63 17.63 11.58 -7.58
CA ARG A 63 16.31 11.84 -8.18
C ARG A 63 15.46 10.58 -8.31
N GLU A 64 15.65 9.62 -7.41
CA GLU A 64 14.82 8.41 -7.37
C GLU A 64 13.50 8.69 -6.63
N THR A 65 12.64 9.46 -7.28
CA THR A 65 11.34 9.90 -6.75
C THR A 65 10.15 9.36 -7.55
N GLY A 66 10.38 8.39 -8.46
CA GLY A 66 9.30 7.70 -9.17
C GLY A 66 8.27 7.08 -8.21
N ILE A 67 7.02 7.00 -8.64
CA ILE A 67 5.95 6.42 -7.83
C ILE A 67 5.82 4.95 -8.22
N ASP A 68 6.27 4.05 -7.34
CA ASP A 68 6.12 2.61 -7.47
C ASP A 68 4.89 2.09 -6.70
N ALA A 69 4.43 2.86 -5.72
CA ALA A 69 3.27 2.57 -4.89
C ALA A 69 1.94 2.78 -5.64
N SER A 70 0.93 1.99 -5.28
CA SER A 70 -0.44 2.24 -5.71
C SER A 70 -1.04 3.43 -4.96
N VAL A 71 -2.01 4.10 -5.58
CA VAL A 71 -2.73 5.23 -4.99
C VAL A 71 -3.78 4.71 -4.02
N ALA A 72 -3.87 5.30 -2.83
CA ALA A 72 -5.02 5.13 -1.95
C ALA A 72 -5.98 6.32 -2.12
N LEU A 73 -7.28 6.07 -2.03
CA LEU A 73 -8.30 7.10 -2.21
C LEU A 73 -9.26 7.10 -1.03
N ASP A 74 -9.44 8.28 -0.44
CA ASP A 74 -10.47 8.54 0.57
C ASP A 74 -11.39 9.68 0.08
N GLY A 75 -12.63 9.34 -0.21
CA GLY A 75 -13.54 10.28 -0.86
C GLY A 75 -12.93 10.83 -2.15
N GLN A 76 -12.65 12.13 -2.20
CA GLN A 76 -12.01 12.81 -3.32
C GLN A 76 -10.52 13.08 -3.10
N THR A 77 -9.94 12.58 -2.01
CA THR A 77 -8.53 12.80 -1.71
C THR A 77 -7.69 11.60 -2.12
N ALA A 78 -6.73 11.82 -3.01
CA ALA A 78 -5.77 10.82 -3.44
C ALA A 78 -4.49 10.93 -2.58
N TRP A 79 -4.08 9.81 -2.00
CA TRP A 79 -2.88 9.65 -1.19
C TRP A 79 -1.85 8.85 -1.94
N VAL A 80 -0.66 9.39 -2.08
CA VAL A 80 0.42 8.73 -2.82
C VAL A 80 1.77 9.00 -2.18
N VAL A 81 2.63 7.97 -2.17
CA VAL A 81 4.03 8.09 -1.72
C VAL A 81 4.95 7.82 -2.90
N ASN A 82 5.98 8.62 -3.04
CA ASN A 82 6.99 8.43 -4.07
C ASN A 82 8.19 7.61 -3.57
N GLY A 83 9.10 7.23 -4.47
CA GLY A 83 10.33 6.48 -4.16
C GLY A 83 11.32 7.21 -3.25
N GLY A 84 11.17 8.52 -3.06
CA GLY A 84 11.90 9.32 -2.07
C GLY A 84 11.29 9.31 -0.68
N GLY A 85 10.11 8.69 -0.52
CA GLY A 85 9.38 8.61 0.75
C GLY A 85 8.54 9.85 1.05
N LEU A 86 8.24 10.69 0.05
CA LEU A 86 7.35 11.84 0.23
C LEU A 86 5.90 11.41 0.02
N LEU A 87 5.11 11.40 1.09
CA LEU A 87 3.66 11.30 1.05
C LEU A 87 3.07 12.65 0.67
N THR A 88 2.21 12.63 -0.34
CA THR A 88 1.38 13.77 -0.72
C THR A 88 -0.09 13.39 -0.75
N GLY A 89 -0.94 14.26 -0.21
CA GLY A 89 -2.39 14.18 -0.34
C GLY A 89 -2.89 15.23 -1.32
N TRP A 90 -3.77 14.83 -2.24
CA TRP A 90 -4.34 15.71 -3.25
C TRP A 90 -5.86 15.64 -3.23
N ASP A 91 -6.52 16.76 -2.92
CA ASP A 91 -7.96 16.93 -3.11
C ASP A 91 -8.24 17.13 -4.61
N LEU A 92 -8.91 16.15 -5.20
CA LEU A 92 -9.25 16.11 -6.62
C LEU A 92 -10.60 16.74 -6.92
N SER A 93 -11.41 17.10 -5.90
CA SER A 93 -12.77 17.61 -6.07
C SER A 93 -12.89 18.85 -6.97
N PRO A 94 -11.88 19.78 -7.03
CA PRO A 94 -11.99 20.91 -7.94
C PRO A 94 -11.89 20.53 -9.43
N LEU A 95 -11.27 19.38 -9.76
CA LEU A 95 -11.13 18.92 -11.15
C LEU A 95 -12.49 18.68 -11.82
N ASP A 96 -13.49 18.22 -11.07
CA ASP A 96 -14.85 17.96 -11.57
C ASP A 96 -15.54 19.22 -12.12
N ARG A 97 -15.03 20.39 -11.74
CA ARG A 97 -15.57 21.70 -12.16
C ARG A 97 -14.59 22.50 -13.02
N GLY A 98 -13.57 21.85 -13.59
CA GLY A 98 -12.54 22.47 -14.39
C GLY A 98 -11.53 23.31 -13.59
N GLY A 99 -11.51 23.18 -12.26
CA GLY A 99 -10.52 23.80 -11.38
C GLY A 99 -9.21 23.01 -11.32
N GLN A 100 -8.34 23.36 -10.37
CA GLN A 100 -7.06 22.66 -10.15
C GLN A 100 -7.13 21.87 -8.85
N ALA A 101 -6.55 20.65 -8.86
CA ALA A 101 -6.36 19.86 -7.66
C ALA A 101 -5.54 20.61 -6.62
N ARG A 102 -5.83 20.36 -5.34
CA ARG A 102 -5.19 21.07 -4.23
C ARG A 102 -4.39 20.10 -3.39
N LYS A 103 -3.09 20.38 -3.15
CA LYS A 103 -2.28 19.63 -2.20
C LYS A 103 -2.79 19.90 -0.78
N VAL A 104 -3.18 18.86 -0.06
CA VAL A 104 -3.75 18.95 1.29
C VAL A 104 -2.81 18.42 2.37
N LEU A 105 -1.81 17.61 1.99
CA LEU A 105 -0.80 17.11 2.91
C LEU A 105 0.54 16.96 2.20
N ARG A 106 1.62 17.20 2.95
CA ARG A 106 3.01 16.88 2.63
C ARG A 106 3.68 16.29 3.87
N PHE A 107 4.21 15.06 3.76
CA PHE A 107 4.96 14.45 4.84
C PHE A 107 6.11 13.60 4.28
N TRP A 108 7.35 13.86 4.73
CA TRP A 108 8.51 13.08 4.31
C TRP A 108 8.84 12.01 5.34
N ALA A 109 8.73 10.74 4.94
CA ALA A 109 9.01 9.58 5.77
C ALA A 109 10.51 9.20 5.85
N GLY A 110 11.35 9.84 5.04
CA GLY A 110 12.81 9.61 5.03
C GLY A 110 13.27 8.48 4.11
N ASP A 111 12.41 7.54 3.74
CA ASP A 111 12.76 6.37 2.94
C ASP A 111 11.62 5.96 2.01
N ALA A 112 11.95 5.21 0.96
CA ALA A 112 10.99 4.74 -0.04
C ALA A 112 9.83 3.95 0.59
N VAL A 113 8.65 4.11 0.02
CA VAL A 113 7.47 3.30 0.32
C VAL A 113 7.02 2.65 -0.99
N ASP A 114 7.09 1.32 -1.04
CA ASP A 114 6.86 0.55 -2.27
C ASP A 114 5.40 0.12 -2.44
N THR A 115 4.54 0.40 -1.45
CA THR A 115 3.13 0.00 -1.42
C THR A 115 2.22 1.19 -1.20
N ALA A 116 0.92 1.01 -1.44
CA ALA A 116 -0.07 1.99 -1.03
C ALA A 116 -0.03 2.22 0.48
N VAL A 117 -0.36 3.42 0.91
CA VAL A 117 -0.66 3.67 2.33
C VAL A 117 -1.96 2.97 2.72
N THR A 118 -2.10 2.58 3.97
CA THR A 118 -3.35 2.06 4.52
C THR A 118 -4.11 3.18 5.21
N LEU A 119 -5.40 3.25 4.95
CA LEU A 119 -6.32 4.19 5.61
C LEU A 119 -7.21 3.39 6.57
N ASP A 120 -7.48 3.96 7.73
CA ASP A 120 -8.50 3.41 8.61
C ASP A 120 -9.85 4.16 8.47
N GLU A 121 -10.84 3.69 9.21
CA GLU A 121 -12.20 4.25 9.20
C GLU A 121 -12.30 5.69 9.71
N THR A 122 -11.27 6.19 10.37
CA THR A 122 -11.19 7.60 10.83
C THR A 122 -10.48 8.50 9.82
N GLY A 123 -9.91 7.92 8.75
CA GLY A 123 -9.08 8.61 7.78
C GLY A 123 -7.62 8.74 8.20
N ALA A 124 -7.20 8.14 9.31
CA ALA A 124 -5.79 8.10 9.69
C ALA A 124 -4.98 7.26 8.67
N ILE A 125 -3.77 7.71 8.39
CA ILE A 125 -2.90 7.12 7.38
C ILE A 125 -1.80 6.32 8.07
N TYR A 126 -1.59 5.09 7.61
CA TYR A 126 -0.50 4.23 8.03
C TYR A 126 0.42 3.94 6.85
N LEU A 127 1.71 4.11 7.05
CA LEU A 127 2.72 3.80 6.04
C LEU A 127 3.89 3.05 6.65
N ALA A 128 4.57 2.27 5.81
CA ALA A 128 5.77 1.55 6.19
C ALA A 128 6.85 1.73 5.12
N THR A 129 8.09 1.95 5.55
CA THR A 129 9.21 2.21 4.65
C THR A 129 9.99 0.95 4.33
N SER A 130 10.55 0.90 3.11
CA SER A 130 11.15 -0.31 2.53
C SER A 130 12.57 -0.66 3.03
N GLY A 131 13.22 0.22 3.78
CA GLY A 131 14.58 -0.01 4.29
C GLY A 131 15.69 0.23 3.26
N ARG A 132 15.42 0.96 2.17
CA ARG A 132 16.42 1.26 1.14
C ARG A 132 17.37 2.38 1.53
N ARG A 133 16.92 3.30 2.38
CA ARG A 133 17.66 4.49 2.80
C ARG A 133 17.84 4.50 4.31
N ASN A 134 19.09 4.74 4.73
CA ASN A 134 19.43 4.93 6.13
C ASN A 134 20.01 6.35 6.27
N ASN A 135 19.17 7.27 6.74
CA ASN A 135 19.51 8.68 6.97
C ASN A 135 19.00 9.14 8.34
N ALA A 136 19.28 10.38 8.71
CA ALA A 136 18.87 10.92 10.00
C ALA A 136 17.34 10.86 10.21
N ARG A 137 16.56 11.08 9.15
CA ARG A 137 15.10 11.05 9.22
C ARG A 137 14.56 9.64 9.47
N THR A 138 15.14 8.61 8.84
CA THR A 138 14.76 7.23 9.10
C THR A 138 15.18 6.75 10.48
N ALA A 139 16.29 7.22 10.99
CA ALA A 139 16.70 6.95 12.38
C ALA A 139 15.75 7.59 13.40
N GLU A 140 15.27 8.80 13.11
CA GLU A 140 14.30 9.51 13.94
C GLU A 140 12.91 8.83 13.94
N LEU A 141 12.39 8.46 12.77
CA LEU A 141 11.02 7.97 12.61
C LEU A 141 10.89 6.44 12.72
N GLY A 142 11.93 5.70 12.40
CA GLY A 142 11.81 4.25 12.23
C GLY A 142 11.09 3.87 10.94
N ARG A 143 10.42 2.71 10.94
CA ARG A 143 9.90 2.10 9.71
C ARG A 143 8.40 2.19 9.53
N VAL A 144 7.62 2.37 10.60
CA VAL A 144 6.16 2.42 10.55
C VAL A 144 5.67 3.71 11.21
N MET A 145 4.69 4.35 10.61
CA MET A 145 4.17 5.65 11.04
C MET A 145 2.66 5.68 10.92
N LYS A 146 2.02 6.37 11.86
CA LYS A 146 0.62 6.80 11.81
C LYS A 146 0.56 8.30 11.68
N LEU A 147 -0.24 8.77 10.73
CA LEU A 147 -0.44 10.19 10.47
C LEU A 147 -1.92 10.55 10.59
N ASP A 148 -2.18 11.76 11.06
CA ASP A 148 -3.49 12.41 11.03
C ASP A 148 -3.52 13.48 9.95
N PRO A 149 -4.18 13.24 8.79
CA PRO A 149 -4.29 14.25 7.75
C PRO A 149 -5.17 15.44 8.13
N GLY A 150 -5.96 15.32 9.19
CA GLY A 150 -6.73 16.44 9.77
C GLY A 150 -5.86 17.52 10.41
N ASN A 151 -4.59 17.21 10.69
CA ASN A 151 -3.59 18.15 11.21
C ASN A 151 -2.38 18.25 10.25
N PRO A 152 -2.53 18.89 9.07
CA PRO A 152 -1.50 18.88 8.03
C PRO A 152 -0.20 19.59 8.41
N GLU A 153 -0.21 20.50 9.37
CA GLU A 153 0.99 21.19 9.88
C GLU A 153 1.85 20.27 10.77
N ASN A 154 1.23 19.32 11.49
CA ASN A 154 1.90 18.36 12.34
C ASN A 154 1.18 16.99 12.29
N PRO A 155 1.27 16.29 11.15
CA PRO A 155 0.45 15.10 10.91
C PRO A 155 0.93 13.85 11.65
N LEU A 156 2.18 13.81 12.15
CA LEU A 156 2.74 12.62 12.80
C LEU A 156 2.07 12.38 14.16
N VAL A 157 1.32 11.27 14.27
CA VAL A 157 0.71 10.83 15.53
C VAL A 157 1.71 9.99 16.32
N TRP A 158 2.29 8.99 15.67
CA TRP A 158 3.36 8.17 16.25
C TRP A 158 4.25 7.55 15.16
N SER A 159 5.45 7.15 15.56
CA SER A 159 6.41 6.45 14.73
C SER A 159 7.19 5.41 15.54
N THR A 160 7.90 4.51 14.88
CA THR A 160 8.45 3.29 15.49
C THR A 160 9.98 3.25 15.53
N ALA A 161 10.62 4.39 15.83
CA ALA A 161 12.06 4.42 16.06
C ALA A 161 12.49 3.39 17.11
N GLY A 162 13.55 2.62 16.82
CA GLY A 162 14.04 1.57 17.71
C GLY A 162 13.16 0.32 17.81
N SER A 163 12.21 0.13 16.88
CA SER A 163 11.36 -1.06 16.85
C SER A 163 12.14 -2.34 16.50
N PRO A 164 11.56 -3.54 16.78
CA PRO A 164 12.18 -4.82 16.42
C PRO A 164 12.39 -5.05 14.93
N LEU A 165 11.83 -4.21 14.05
CA LEU A 165 12.05 -4.27 12.60
C LEU A 165 13.51 -3.94 12.23
N GLY A 166 14.19 -3.13 13.06
CA GLY A 166 15.56 -2.69 12.78
C GLY A 166 15.65 -1.97 11.43
N ASP A 167 16.73 -2.24 10.70
CA ASP A 167 16.99 -1.62 9.39
C ASP A 167 16.39 -2.39 8.20
N SER A 168 15.80 -3.56 8.43
CA SER A 168 15.36 -4.45 7.34
C SER A 168 14.18 -3.91 6.52
N GLY A 169 13.43 -2.95 7.05
CA GLY A 169 12.29 -2.34 6.35
C GLY A 169 11.09 -3.28 6.16
N VAL A 170 10.08 -2.76 5.49
CA VAL A 170 8.80 -3.43 5.22
C VAL A 170 8.47 -3.28 3.74
N ALA A 171 8.20 -4.37 3.05
CA ALA A 171 7.85 -4.34 1.62
C ALA A 171 6.33 -4.26 1.38
N GLY A 172 5.51 -4.68 2.34
CA GLY A 172 4.04 -4.69 2.25
C GLY A 172 3.38 -3.51 2.97
N ALA A 173 2.15 -3.20 2.61
CA ALA A 173 1.36 -2.22 3.35
C ALA A 173 1.02 -2.74 4.76
N PRO A 174 0.93 -1.85 5.77
CA PRO A 174 0.45 -2.23 7.10
C PRO A 174 -0.98 -2.78 7.06
N VAL A 175 -1.24 -3.82 7.83
CA VAL A 175 -2.60 -4.28 8.13
C VAL A 175 -3.08 -3.56 9.40
N VAL A 176 -4.25 -2.95 9.33
CA VAL A 176 -4.85 -2.22 10.43
C VAL A 176 -6.11 -2.93 10.90
N THR A 177 -6.17 -3.22 12.19
CA THR A 177 -7.36 -3.78 12.86
C THR A 177 -7.89 -2.78 13.89
N ALA A 178 -8.91 -3.15 14.64
CA ALA A 178 -9.46 -2.28 15.70
C ALA A 178 -8.43 -1.89 16.75
N GLY A 179 -7.45 -2.75 17.07
CA GLY A 179 -6.47 -2.49 18.14
C GLY A 179 -5.00 -2.58 17.70
N LEU A 180 -4.71 -3.11 16.51
CA LEU A 180 -3.34 -3.38 16.08
C LEU A 180 -3.03 -2.81 14.71
N VAL A 181 -1.76 -2.43 14.54
CA VAL A 181 -1.12 -2.22 13.25
C VAL A 181 -0.06 -3.30 13.07
N VAL A 182 -0.23 -4.17 12.08
CA VAL A 182 0.66 -5.32 11.87
C VAL A 182 1.40 -5.15 10.56
N VAL A 183 2.70 -5.35 10.60
CA VAL A 183 3.57 -5.33 9.41
C VAL A 183 4.39 -6.60 9.30
N VAL A 184 4.76 -6.93 8.07
CA VAL A 184 5.68 -8.02 7.76
C VAL A 184 6.99 -7.42 7.27
N GLY A 185 8.03 -7.54 8.07
CA GLY A 185 9.37 -7.10 7.70
C GLY A 185 9.98 -7.95 6.59
N ASN A 186 10.90 -7.37 5.84
CA ASN A 186 11.55 -8.02 4.68
C ASN A 186 12.23 -9.35 5.02
N GLU A 187 12.64 -9.55 6.27
CA GLU A 187 13.27 -10.79 6.78
C GLU A 187 12.25 -11.79 7.35
N GLY A 188 10.96 -11.58 7.11
CA GLY A 188 9.90 -12.44 7.60
C GLY A 188 9.57 -12.24 9.08
N LYS A 189 9.83 -11.08 9.63
CA LYS A 189 9.45 -10.72 11.00
C LYS A 189 8.08 -10.05 11.02
N LEU A 190 7.10 -10.67 11.66
CA LEU A 190 5.83 -10.01 11.97
C LEU A 190 5.99 -9.16 13.23
N VAL A 191 5.57 -7.90 13.13
CA VAL A 191 5.54 -7.00 14.30
C VAL A 191 4.17 -6.35 14.36
N ALA A 192 3.54 -6.42 15.53
CA ALA A 192 2.32 -5.72 15.83
C ALA A 192 2.59 -4.56 16.77
N PHE A 193 1.99 -3.45 16.44
CA PHE A 193 1.99 -2.23 17.23
C PHE A 193 0.56 -1.95 17.71
N ASP A 194 0.45 -1.43 18.91
CA ASP A 194 -0.80 -0.84 19.40
C ASP A 194 -1.23 0.31 18.47
N ARG A 195 -2.45 0.26 17.98
CA ARG A 195 -2.96 1.19 16.96
C ARG A 195 -2.93 2.66 17.41
N ASP A 196 -3.14 2.90 18.71
CA ASP A 196 -3.25 4.26 19.23
C ASP A 196 -1.90 4.86 19.62
N SER A 197 -1.04 4.05 20.24
CA SER A 197 0.23 4.53 20.81
C SER A 197 1.48 4.21 19.98
N GLY A 198 1.40 3.30 19.00
CA GLY A 198 2.56 2.80 18.26
C GLY A 198 3.52 1.92 19.05
N ARG A 199 3.15 1.55 20.30
CA ARG A 199 3.97 0.66 21.12
C ARG A 199 3.93 -0.76 20.59
N VAL A 200 5.09 -1.45 20.63
CA VAL A 200 5.15 -2.86 20.25
C VAL A 200 4.31 -3.70 21.20
N GLN A 201 3.34 -4.41 20.67
CA GLN A 201 2.55 -5.40 21.39
C GLN A 201 3.23 -6.77 21.38
N TRP A 202 3.65 -7.20 20.19
CA TRP A 202 4.41 -8.43 20.01
C TRP A 202 5.25 -8.41 18.73
N ALA A 203 6.25 -9.28 18.69
CA ALA A 203 7.02 -9.58 17.49
C ALA A 203 7.20 -11.10 17.39
N ARG A 204 7.05 -11.64 16.17
CA ARG A 204 7.20 -13.07 15.87
C ARG A 204 8.02 -13.26 14.61
N GLN A 205 8.89 -14.26 14.58
CA GLN A 205 9.60 -14.67 13.39
C GLN A 205 8.75 -15.67 12.62
N VAL A 206 8.45 -15.39 11.33
CA VAL A 206 7.91 -16.37 10.39
C VAL A 206 9.04 -16.99 9.58
N GLN A 207 8.83 -18.22 9.09
CA GLN A 207 9.93 -19.05 8.58
C GLN A 207 10.51 -18.60 7.24
N ALA A 208 9.85 -17.71 6.50
CA ALA A 208 10.33 -17.28 5.18
C ALA A 208 10.15 -15.77 4.97
N PRO A 209 11.02 -15.13 4.18
CA PRO A 209 10.83 -13.76 3.75
C PRO A 209 9.48 -13.59 3.07
N ALA A 210 8.67 -12.66 3.54
CA ALA A 210 7.39 -12.30 2.94
C ALA A 210 7.50 -10.88 2.38
N ARG A 211 7.38 -10.75 1.07
CA ARG A 211 7.40 -9.45 0.36
C ARG A 211 6.01 -9.06 -0.13
N ALA A 212 5.08 -10.02 -0.14
CA ALA A 212 3.69 -9.74 -0.49
C ALA A 212 3.03 -8.85 0.56
N THR A 213 2.24 -7.89 0.12
CA THR A 213 1.36 -7.14 1.02
C THR A 213 0.35 -8.09 1.64
N PRO A 214 0.23 -8.14 2.98
CA PRO A 214 -0.81 -8.90 3.65
C PRO A 214 -2.20 -8.38 3.29
N VAL A 215 -3.20 -9.25 3.26
CA VAL A 215 -4.59 -8.88 3.07
C VAL A 215 -5.46 -9.46 4.18
N MET A 216 -6.51 -8.74 4.56
CA MET A 216 -7.51 -9.26 5.51
C MET A 216 -8.63 -9.97 4.74
N VAL A 217 -8.87 -11.21 5.09
CA VAL A 217 -9.94 -12.05 4.50
C VAL A 217 -10.63 -12.80 5.63
N ASP A 218 -11.94 -12.61 5.76
CA ASP A 218 -12.77 -13.26 6.79
C ASP A 218 -12.20 -13.15 8.22
N GLY A 219 -11.66 -11.98 8.54
CA GLY A 219 -11.06 -11.67 9.83
C GLY A 219 -9.65 -12.23 10.06
N ALA A 220 -9.09 -12.99 9.12
CA ALA A 220 -7.71 -13.46 9.16
C ALA A 220 -6.80 -12.63 8.27
N MET A 221 -5.55 -12.44 8.68
CA MET A 221 -4.48 -11.89 7.85
C MET A 221 -3.89 -12.98 6.97
N VAL A 222 -3.97 -12.83 5.66
CA VAL A 222 -3.43 -13.77 4.68
C VAL A 222 -2.17 -13.19 4.05
N VAL A 223 -1.08 -13.97 4.06
CA VAL A 223 0.22 -13.59 3.51
C VAL A 223 0.80 -14.72 2.67
N GLY A 224 1.32 -14.38 1.50
CA GLY A 224 2.15 -15.26 0.69
C GLY A 224 3.64 -15.07 0.97
N SER A 225 4.41 -16.11 0.81
CA SER A 225 5.87 -16.08 0.98
C SER A 225 6.62 -16.88 -0.09
N CYS A 226 7.95 -16.69 -0.16
CA CYS A 226 8.78 -17.33 -1.19
C CYS A 226 9.10 -18.81 -0.92
N ASP A 227 8.62 -19.39 0.16
CA ASP A 227 8.61 -20.84 0.38
C ASP A 227 7.44 -21.55 -0.32
N GLY A 228 6.60 -20.79 -1.06
CA GLY A 228 5.44 -21.31 -1.76
C GLY A 228 4.21 -21.50 -0.87
N LEU A 229 4.26 -21.05 0.38
CA LEU A 229 3.14 -21.15 1.31
C LEU A 229 2.32 -19.87 1.35
N LEU A 230 1.02 -20.07 1.28
CA LEU A 230 0.00 -19.09 1.65
C LEU A 230 -0.45 -19.42 3.07
N ARG A 231 -0.34 -18.44 3.98
CA ARG A 231 -0.67 -18.61 5.40
C ARG A 231 -1.73 -17.62 5.83
N ALA A 232 -2.63 -18.06 6.69
CA ALA A 232 -3.60 -17.19 7.34
C ALA A 232 -3.43 -17.24 8.85
N TRP A 233 -3.49 -16.05 9.47
CA TRP A 233 -3.37 -15.89 10.92
C TRP A 233 -4.53 -15.08 11.49
N ASP A 234 -5.02 -15.54 12.62
CA ASP A 234 -5.82 -14.73 13.53
C ASP A 234 -4.90 -13.79 14.31
N LEU A 235 -5.23 -12.49 14.30
CA LEU A 235 -4.42 -11.47 14.97
C LEU A 235 -4.99 -11.17 16.36
N GLY A 236 -4.37 -11.73 17.40
CA GLY A 236 -4.68 -11.44 18.79
C GLY A 236 -3.73 -10.42 19.42
N LEU A 237 -4.09 -9.87 20.58
CA LEU A 237 -3.22 -8.98 21.35
C LEU A 237 -1.99 -9.71 21.91
N ASP A 238 -2.08 -11.02 22.13
CA ASP A 238 -1.00 -11.86 22.64
C ASP A 238 -0.10 -12.45 21.53
N GLY A 239 -0.50 -12.31 20.29
CA GLY A 239 0.23 -12.81 19.13
C GLY A 239 -0.66 -13.32 18.00
N PRO A 240 -0.05 -13.69 16.88
CA PRO A 240 -0.75 -14.31 15.77
C PRO A 240 -0.93 -15.82 16.04
N GLU A 241 -2.11 -16.36 15.74
CA GLU A 241 -2.39 -17.80 15.72
C GLU A 241 -2.61 -18.24 14.29
N GLU A 242 -1.85 -19.27 13.82
CA GLU A 242 -2.02 -19.80 12.48
C GLU A 242 -3.38 -20.49 12.36
N ARG A 243 -4.27 -19.98 11.50
CA ARG A 243 -5.57 -20.56 11.21
C ARG A 243 -5.44 -21.70 10.20
N TRP A 244 -4.64 -21.48 9.16
CA TRP A 244 -4.32 -22.48 8.14
C TRP A 244 -3.08 -22.07 7.34
N SER A 245 -2.46 -23.06 6.70
CA SER A 245 -1.43 -22.87 5.67
C SER A 245 -1.69 -23.80 4.49
N LEU A 246 -1.36 -23.32 3.29
CA LEU A 246 -1.54 -24.03 2.04
C LEU A 246 -0.31 -23.86 1.14
N ASN A 247 0.25 -24.97 0.68
CA ASN A 247 1.30 -24.93 -0.32
C ASN A 247 0.69 -24.74 -1.71
N VAL A 248 0.93 -23.59 -2.33
CA VAL A 248 0.48 -23.26 -3.69
C VAL A 248 1.60 -23.36 -4.71
N GLY A 249 2.82 -23.71 -4.27
CA GLY A 249 4.03 -23.75 -5.09
C GLY A 249 4.51 -22.38 -5.49
N GLY A 250 5.73 -22.19 -5.86
CA GLY A 250 6.28 -20.93 -6.36
C GLY A 250 6.33 -19.79 -5.33
N CYS A 251 7.22 -18.83 -5.56
CA CYS A 251 7.37 -17.65 -4.71
C CYS A 251 6.19 -16.68 -4.91
N ILE A 252 5.57 -16.23 -3.81
CA ILE A 252 4.46 -15.28 -3.79
C ILE A 252 5.03 -13.95 -3.32
N GLU A 253 5.17 -12.97 -4.23
CA GLU A 253 5.71 -11.63 -3.94
C GLU A 253 4.68 -10.52 -4.15
N SER A 254 3.56 -10.82 -4.79
CA SER A 254 2.48 -9.89 -5.04
C SER A 254 1.33 -10.09 -4.05
N PRO A 255 0.55 -9.04 -3.78
CA PRO A 255 -0.63 -9.16 -2.93
C PRO A 255 -1.61 -10.22 -3.44
N VAL A 256 -2.18 -10.98 -2.52
CA VAL A 256 -3.31 -11.88 -2.81
C VAL A 256 -4.56 -11.02 -2.98
N THR A 257 -5.41 -11.39 -3.92
CA THR A 257 -6.71 -10.73 -4.10
C THR A 257 -7.83 -11.67 -3.68
N ALA A 258 -8.72 -11.22 -2.80
CA ALA A 258 -9.94 -11.94 -2.42
C ALA A 258 -11.12 -11.41 -3.24
N TRP A 259 -11.83 -12.30 -3.93
CA TRP A 259 -13.03 -11.95 -4.68
C TRP A 259 -13.95 -13.15 -4.84
N ALA A 260 -15.26 -12.94 -4.65
CA ALA A 260 -16.31 -13.96 -4.81
C ALA A 260 -15.98 -15.30 -4.09
N GLY A 261 -15.53 -15.23 -2.82
CA GLY A 261 -15.21 -16.42 -2.02
C GLY A 261 -13.94 -17.17 -2.44
N ARG A 262 -13.12 -16.57 -3.30
CA ARG A 262 -11.85 -17.14 -3.79
C ARG A 262 -10.69 -16.22 -3.51
N LEU A 263 -9.48 -16.82 -3.37
CA LEU A 263 -8.20 -16.12 -3.31
C LEU A 263 -7.47 -16.31 -4.63
N PHE A 264 -7.08 -15.21 -5.24
CA PHE A 264 -6.25 -15.18 -6.44
C PHE A 264 -4.81 -14.91 -6.01
N VAL A 265 -3.95 -15.89 -6.18
CA VAL A 265 -2.57 -15.91 -5.68
C VAL A 265 -1.60 -15.84 -6.86
N PRO A 266 -1.08 -14.65 -7.19
CA PRO A 266 -0.09 -14.51 -8.25
C PRO A 266 1.26 -15.07 -7.80
N GLN A 267 1.97 -15.73 -8.71
CA GLN A 267 3.29 -16.31 -8.46
C GLN A 267 4.35 -15.63 -9.32
N ARG A 268 5.56 -15.52 -8.81
CA ARG A 268 6.70 -14.89 -9.50
C ARG A 268 7.04 -15.53 -10.86
N ASN A 269 6.75 -16.80 -11.06
CA ASN A 269 6.94 -17.51 -12.32
C ASN A 269 5.90 -17.19 -13.40
N GLY A 270 4.98 -16.25 -13.14
CA GLY A 270 3.88 -15.86 -14.02
C GLY A 270 2.61 -16.73 -13.86
N GLY A 271 2.60 -17.66 -12.90
CA GLY A 271 1.41 -18.44 -12.57
C GLY A 271 0.39 -17.65 -11.76
N LEU A 272 -0.89 -18.05 -11.87
CA LEU A 272 -1.97 -17.60 -11.01
C LEU A 272 -2.67 -18.84 -10.42
N VAL A 273 -2.60 -18.99 -9.10
CA VAL A 273 -3.33 -20.06 -8.40
C VAL A 273 -4.60 -19.47 -7.83
N VAL A 274 -5.72 -20.18 -8.03
CA VAL A 274 -7.02 -19.81 -7.47
C VAL A 274 -7.34 -20.80 -6.35
N VAL A 275 -7.53 -20.30 -5.14
CA VAL A 275 -7.88 -21.05 -3.95
C VAL A 275 -9.31 -20.70 -3.56
N GLY A 276 -10.17 -21.68 -3.36
CA GLY A 276 -11.55 -21.51 -2.91
C GLY A 276 -11.97 -22.64 -1.97
N SER A 277 -13.06 -22.45 -1.22
CA SER A 277 -13.70 -23.55 -0.52
C SER A 277 -14.44 -24.45 -1.53
N ALA A 278 -14.59 -25.74 -1.21
CA ALA A 278 -15.38 -26.66 -2.03
C ALA A 278 -16.85 -26.21 -2.25
N ASP A 279 -17.37 -25.37 -1.35
CA ASP A 279 -18.74 -24.83 -1.42
C ASP A 279 -18.84 -23.59 -2.33
N ALA A 280 -17.74 -22.95 -2.71
CA ALA A 280 -17.74 -21.76 -3.55
C ALA A 280 -18.14 -22.05 -5.00
N ASP A 281 -17.99 -23.29 -5.47
CA ASP A 281 -18.36 -23.70 -6.82
C ASP A 281 -19.89 -23.94 -6.97
N ALA A 282 -20.59 -24.19 -5.87
CA ALA A 282 -22.05 -24.38 -5.86
C ALA A 282 -22.86 -23.07 -5.96
N ALA A 283 -22.24 -21.92 -5.69
CA ALA A 283 -22.91 -20.61 -5.70
C ALA A 283 -22.73 -19.84 -7.02
N ALA A 284 -21.95 -20.37 -7.96
CA ALA A 284 -21.61 -19.74 -9.24
C ALA A 284 -22.27 -20.39 -10.47
N GLY A 285 -23.22 -21.34 -10.24
CA GLY A 285 -23.98 -22.04 -11.27
C GLY A 285 -25.39 -21.47 -11.47
#